data_8b53975aa9e8ed3267c93038e0ff1c59
#
_entry.id   8b53975aa9e8ed3267c93038e0ff1c59
#
_cell.length_a   1.000
_cell.length_b   1.000
_cell.length_c   1.000
_cell.angle_alpha   90.00
_cell.angle_beta   90.00
_cell.angle_gamma   90.00
#
_symmetry.space_group_name_H-M   'P 1'
#
loop_
_entity.id
_entity.type
_entity.pdbx_description
1 polymer ?
#
loop_
_entity_poly.entity_id
_entity_poly.type
_entity_poly.pdbx_seq_one_letter_code
_entity_poly.pdbx_strand_id
1 'polypeptide(L)'
;MGIVVKRENLKRIDLEKRVVEFDPETKHGKITGSRFLAVLGRDKFMSDFKAACLIARVFYDDTKTVFTEAGEIVEPIMRGYARENRDTILAEILELDAGEEIKVEEPVDKRDCYFDHFRKNKVFGGLVDGFITVKGRRYAILEIKTTSNRSDWFDEEGNHRIPEGYYLQASLYAQLSGLDRIVFAVAFLEGSDYENPEAFVPRDDNTLFLAVDKKDITEEMAFAEEWFRKYIDGGVTPEWTDADAGLIDVLTSERIKEMPGDAMLLFKKYVKHMDSDEDLSDIEYNLKEIMSSAAVDGVSKVVYEQDGVTFTLSLDRYRLTVTRN
;
A
#
# COMPACT_ATOMS: atom_id res chain seq x y z
N MET A 1 -5.34 -12.41 4.13
CA MET A 1 -6.35 -11.57 3.46
C MET A 1 -5.95 -11.42 2.00
N GLY A 2 -6.75 -10.90 1.13
CA GLY A 2 -6.48 -10.85 -0.30
C GLY A 2 -6.95 -9.54 -0.91
N ILE A 3 -7.08 -9.49 -2.24
CA ILE A 3 -7.58 -8.32 -2.95
C ILE A 3 -9.05 -8.11 -2.62
N VAL A 4 -9.39 -6.92 -2.11
CA VAL A 4 -10.75 -6.47 -1.82
C VAL A 4 -11.16 -5.43 -2.86
N VAL A 5 -12.11 -5.76 -3.72
CA VAL A 5 -12.60 -4.87 -4.78
C VAL A 5 -13.61 -3.88 -4.21
N LYS A 6 -13.42 -2.59 -4.51
CA LYS A 6 -14.33 -1.49 -4.14
C LYS A 6 -15.24 -1.17 -5.32
N ARG A 7 -16.33 -1.91 -5.40
CA ARG A 7 -17.31 -1.78 -6.51
C ARG A 7 -17.91 -0.39 -6.64
N GLU A 8 -18.03 0.32 -5.52
CA GLU A 8 -18.54 1.71 -5.49
C GLU A 8 -17.64 2.70 -6.23
N ASN A 9 -16.35 2.39 -6.39
CA ASN A 9 -15.41 3.23 -7.12
C ASN A 9 -15.28 2.80 -8.59
N LEU A 10 -15.75 1.61 -8.93
CA LEU A 10 -15.66 1.03 -10.26
C LEU A 10 -16.89 1.44 -11.08
N LYS A 11 -16.72 2.15 -12.19
CA LYS A 11 -17.80 2.46 -13.13
C LYS A 11 -17.97 1.38 -14.17
N ARG A 12 -16.89 0.98 -14.83
CA ARG A 12 -16.92 0.03 -15.96
C ARG A 12 -15.56 -0.62 -16.14
N ILE A 13 -15.56 -1.86 -16.59
CA ILE A 13 -14.40 -2.56 -17.14
C ILE A 13 -14.63 -2.72 -18.64
N ASP A 14 -13.81 -2.07 -19.46
CA ASP A 14 -13.88 -2.17 -20.93
C ASP A 14 -12.86 -3.20 -21.42
N LEU A 15 -13.34 -4.43 -21.67
CA LEU A 15 -12.50 -5.55 -22.08
C LEU A 15 -11.88 -5.36 -23.46
N GLU A 16 -12.53 -4.60 -24.35
CA GLU A 16 -12.02 -4.35 -25.71
C GLU A 16 -10.87 -3.33 -25.68
N LYS A 17 -11.06 -2.24 -24.91
CA LYS A 17 -10.03 -1.20 -24.74
C LYS A 17 -8.99 -1.54 -23.68
N ARG A 18 -9.21 -2.61 -22.93
CA ARG A 18 -8.33 -3.03 -21.81
C ARG A 18 -8.14 -1.95 -20.73
N VAL A 19 -9.20 -1.24 -20.36
CA VAL A 19 -9.15 -0.19 -19.35
C VAL A 19 -10.26 -0.33 -18.31
N VAL A 20 -10.01 0.22 -17.13
CA VAL A 20 -10.99 0.36 -16.06
C VAL A 20 -11.38 1.83 -15.93
N GLU A 21 -12.67 2.11 -15.98
CA GLU A 21 -13.25 3.43 -15.75
C GLU A 21 -13.72 3.53 -14.29
N PHE A 22 -13.44 4.66 -13.65
CA PHE A 22 -13.81 4.95 -12.27
C PHE A 22 -14.28 6.40 -12.13
N ASP A 23 -14.78 6.78 -10.95
CA ASP A 23 -15.24 8.15 -10.72
C ASP A 23 -14.08 9.07 -10.33
N PRO A 24 -13.69 10.04 -11.16
CA PRO A 24 -12.61 10.97 -10.87
C PRO A 24 -12.94 11.93 -9.70
N GLU A 25 -14.22 12.09 -9.32
CA GLU A 25 -14.63 12.93 -8.19
C GLU A 25 -14.51 12.23 -6.84
N THR A 26 -14.25 10.92 -6.81
CA THR A 26 -13.99 10.21 -5.55
C THR A 26 -12.63 10.61 -4.97
N LYS A 27 -12.47 10.45 -3.66
CA LYS A 27 -11.19 10.69 -3.01
C LYS A 27 -10.16 9.65 -3.42
N HIS A 28 -9.26 10.02 -4.31
CA HIS A 28 -8.15 9.16 -4.73
C HIS A 28 -7.01 9.10 -3.71
N GLY A 29 -6.16 8.06 -3.87
CA GLY A 29 -4.85 8.00 -3.27
C GLY A 29 -3.86 8.89 -4.01
N LYS A 30 -2.58 8.76 -3.65
CA LYS A 30 -1.47 9.48 -4.26
C LYS A 30 -0.44 8.50 -4.81
N ILE A 31 0.45 9.01 -5.66
CA ILE A 31 1.67 8.30 -6.04
C ILE A 31 2.61 8.31 -4.84
N THR A 32 2.74 7.17 -4.18
CA THR A 32 3.71 6.96 -3.09
C THR A 32 5.04 6.47 -3.66
N GLY A 33 6.08 6.45 -2.87
CA GLY A 33 7.39 5.96 -3.31
C GLY A 33 7.34 4.55 -3.91
N SER A 34 6.56 3.64 -3.31
CA SER A 34 6.35 2.28 -3.82
C SER A 34 5.58 2.21 -5.14
N ARG A 35 4.79 3.22 -5.49
CA ARG A 35 4.03 3.29 -6.74
C ARG A 35 4.73 4.12 -7.81
N PHE A 36 5.69 4.95 -7.41
CA PHE A 36 6.37 5.85 -8.33
C PHE A 36 7.06 5.09 -9.46
N LEU A 37 7.77 4.02 -9.11
CA LEU A 37 8.45 3.17 -10.09
C LEU A 37 7.48 2.50 -11.06
N ALA A 38 6.31 2.05 -10.57
CA ALA A 38 5.27 1.45 -11.41
C ALA A 38 4.68 2.47 -12.40
N VAL A 39 4.40 3.69 -11.94
CA VAL A 39 3.94 4.80 -12.79
C VAL A 39 4.95 5.12 -13.89
N LEU A 40 6.25 5.01 -13.62
CA LEU A 40 7.32 5.19 -14.59
C LEU A 40 7.50 4.00 -15.55
N GLY A 41 6.74 2.90 -15.37
CA GLY A 41 6.89 1.67 -16.16
C GLY A 41 8.21 0.92 -15.89
N ARG A 42 8.84 1.15 -14.74
CA ARG A 42 10.16 0.59 -14.37
C ARG A 42 10.06 -0.45 -13.25
N ASP A 43 8.87 -0.70 -12.70
CA ASP A 43 8.66 -1.71 -11.66
C ASP A 43 8.47 -3.10 -12.28
N LYS A 44 9.14 -4.10 -11.73
CA LYS A 44 9.07 -5.51 -12.21
C LYS A 44 7.86 -6.26 -11.64
N PHE A 45 7.26 -5.76 -10.56
CA PHE A 45 6.23 -6.46 -9.78
C PHE A 45 4.86 -5.77 -9.86
N MET A 46 4.84 -4.50 -10.27
CA MET A 46 3.62 -3.71 -10.35
C MET A 46 3.56 -2.97 -11.68
N SER A 47 2.50 -3.19 -12.44
CA SER A 47 2.20 -2.41 -13.63
C SER A 47 1.68 -1.01 -13.27
N ASP A 48 1.76 -0.08 -14.20
CA ASP A 48 1.15 1.24 -14.07
C ASP A 48 -0.39 1.13 -14.02
N PHE A 49 -0.97 0.13 -14.67
CA PHE A 49 -2.40 -0.22 -14.55
C PHE A 49 -2.76 -0.60 -13.11
N LYS A 50 -2.01 -1.54 -12.48
CA LYS A 50 -2.24 -1.92 -11.07
C LYS A 50 -2.06 -0.71 -10.15
N ALA A 51 -1.05 0.12 -10.38
CA ALA A 51 -0.83 1.36 -9.64
C ALA A 51 -2.02 2.32 -9.77
N ALA A 52 -2.57 2.51 -10.99
CA ALA A 52 -3.75 3.34 -11.22
C ALA A 52 -4.97 2.83 -10.45
N CYS A 53 -5.25 1.54 -10.49
CA CYS A 53 -6.34 0.92 -9.75
C CYS A 53 -6.21 1.13 -8.23
N LEU A 54 -5.00 1.02 -7.66
CA LEU A 54 -4.73 1.28 -6.25
C LEU A 54 -4.90 2.76 -5.88
N ILE A 55 -4.44 3.68 -6.75
CA ILE A 55 -4.58 5.13 -6.55
C ILE A 55 -6.05 5.53 -6.66
N ALA A 56 -6.77 5.02 -7.64
CA ALA A 56 -8.21 5.21 -7.81
C ALA A 56 -9.05 4.48 -6.76
N ARG A 57 -8.41 3.67 -5.90
CA ARG A 57 -9.08 2.85 -4.87
C ARG A 57 -10.14 1.92 -5.44
N VAL A 58 -9.90 1.40 -6.63
CA VAL A 58 -10.75 0.36 -7.24
C VAL A 58 -10.68 -0.94 -6.44
N PHE A 59 -9.52 -1.19 -5.82
CA PHE A 59 -9.32 -2.29 -4.87
C PHE A 59 -8.29 -1.92 -3.81
N TYR A 60 -8.25 -2.74 -2.74
CA TYR A 60 -7.16 -2.78 -1.79
C TYR A 60 -6.49 -4.15 -1.86
N ASP A 61 -5.18 -4.15 -1.70
CA ASP A 61 -4.38 -5.37 -1.60
C ASP A 61 -3.87 -5.46 -0.16
N ASP A 62 -4.51 -6.31 0.62
CA ASP A 62 -4.20 -6.57 2.03
C ASP A 62 -3.31 -7.81 2.17
N THR A 63 -2.71 -8.26 1.07
CA THR A 63 -1.85 -9.43 1.07
C THR A 63 -0.55 -9.10 1.80
N LYS A 64 -0.41 -9.63 3.00
CA LYS A 64 0.85 -9.61 3.72
C LYS A 64 1.67 -10.85 3.35
N THR A 65 2.91 -10.63 3.02
CA THR A 65 3.90 -11.70 2.83
C THR A 65 4.81 -11.75 4.06
N VAL A 66 5.47 -12.87 4.27
CA VAL A 66 6.49 -12.99 5.33
C VAL A 66 7.56 -11.89 5.23
N PHE A 67 7.83 -11.42 4.02
CA PHE A 67 8.80 -10.34 3.78
C PHE A 67 8.27 -8.98 4.25
N THR A 68 7.00 -8.65 3.97
CA THR A 68 6.38 -7.40 4.42
C THR A 68 6.15 -7.38 5.93
N GLU A 69 5.76 -8.51 6.51
CA GLU A 69 5.59 -8.64 7.98
C GLU A 69 6.92 -8.49 8.72
N ALA A 70 7.98 -9.17 8.23
CA ALA A 70 9.31 -9.00 8.79
C ALA A 70 9.81 -7.56 8.67
N GLY A 71 9.57 -6.91 7.51
CA GLY A 71 9.91 -5.50 7.30
C GLY A 71 9.26 -4.56 8.31
N GLU A 72 7.95 -4.72 8.55
CA GLU A 72 7.19 -3.91 9.53
C GLU A 72 7.72 -4.06 10.97
N ILE A 73 8.23 -5.25 11.32
CA ILE A 73 8.76 -5.54 12.66
C ILE A 73 10.21 -5.06 12.80
N VAL A 74 11.03 -5.26 11.77
CA VAL A 74 12.47 -4.92 11.80
C VAL A 74 12.71 -3.41 11.63
N GLU A 75 11.83 -2.68 10.94
CA GLU A 75 11.96 -1.23 10.72
C GLU A 75 12.17 -0.44 12.03
N PRO A 76 11.33 -0.57 13.08
CA PRO A 76 11.56 0.12 14.35
C PRO A 76 12.84 -0.32 15.06
N ILE A 77 13.27 -1.57 14.91
CA ILE A 77 14.54 -2.08 15.46
C ILE A 77 15.72 -1.36 14.77
N MET A 78 15.72 -1.29 13.45
CA MET A 78 16.76 -0.59 12.69
C MET A 78 16.79 0.92 12.98
N ARG A 79 15.62 1.54 13.16
CA ARG A 79 15.51 2.95 13.55
C ARG A 79 16.10 3.17 14.95
N GLY A 80 15.85 2.25 15.89
CA GLY A 80 16.47 2.23 17.21
C GLY A 80 17.98 2.12 17.14
N TYR A 81 18.49 1.18 16.33
CA TYR A 81 19.92 0.97 16.13
C TYR A 81 20.61 2.21 15.53
N ALA A 82 20.00 2.84 14.53
CA ALA A 82 20.49 4.10 13.97
C ALA A 82 20.54 5.22 15.02
N ARG A 83 19.56 5.28 15.93
CA ARG A 83 19.52 6.26 17.03
C ARG A 83 20.63 6.04 18.05
N GLU A 84 20.89 4.79 18.40
CA GLU A 84 21.92 4.41 19.37
C GLU A 84 23.34 4.67 18.83
N ASN A 85 23.53 4.44 17.53
CA ASN A 85 24.82 4.59 16.84
C ASN A 85 24.96 5.91 16.08
N ARG A 86 24.19 6.94 16.42
CA ARG A 86 24.19 8.23 15.71
C ARG A 86 25.54 8.96 15.76
N ASP A 87 26.22 8.91 16.91
CA ASP A 87 27.50 9.60 17.14
C ASP A 87 28.71 8.84 16.55
N THR A 88 28.47 7.65 16.04
CA THR A 88 29.48 6.80 15.36
C THR A 88 29.08 6.63 13.89
N ILE A 89 28.16 5.70 13.60
CA ILE A 89 27.77 5.35 12.22
C ILE A 89 27.23 6.56 11.46
N LEU A 90 26.22 7.27 12.01
CA LEU A 90 25.62 8.38 11.26
C LEU A 90 26.55 9.57 11.14
N ALA A 91 27.34 9.88 12.18
CA ALA A 91 28.32 10.96 12.11
C ALA A 91 29.38 10.68 11.03
N GLU A 92 29.87 9.44 10.95
CA GLU A 92 30.88 9.03 9.97
C GLU A 92 30.35 9.10 8.54
N ILE A 93 29.21 8.44 8.24
CA ILE A 93 28.68 8.38 6.87
C ILE A 93 28.15 9.73 6.35
N LEU A 94 27.74 10.63 7.27
CA LEU A 94 27.30 12.00 6.94
C LEU A 94 28.45 13.01 6.97
N GLU A 95 29.67 12.57 7.27
CA GLU A 95 30.89 13.41 7.35
C GLU A 95 30.70 14.60 8.29
N LEU A 96 30.08 14.37 9.46
CA LEU A 96 29.78 15.41 10.43
C LEU A 96 30.94 15.63 11.41
N ASP A 97 31.08 16.86 11.89
CA ASP A 97 32.10 17.19 12.88
C ASP A 97 31.83 16.51 14.23
N ALA A 98 32.89 16.16 14.93
CA ALA A 98 32.79 15.55 16.25
C ALA A 98 32.02 16.44 17.25
N GLY A 99 31.01 15.89 17.89
CA GLY A 99 30.19 16.60 18.89
C GLY A 99 29.01 17.36 18.31
N GLU A 100 28.71 17.23 17.02
CA GLU A 100 27.45 17.74 16.49
C GLU A 100 26.24 16.99 17.09
N GLU A 101 25.21 17.73 17.45
CA GLU A 101 23.96 17.12 17.96
C GLU A 101 23.20 16.45 16.82
N ILE A 102 23.16 15.10 16.83
CA ILE A 102 22.46 14.28 15.85
C ILE A 102 21.25 13.63 16.53
N LYS A 103 20.08 13.68 15.90
CA LYS A 103 18.89 12.96 16.33
C LYS A 103 18.27 12.17 15.18
N VAL A 104 17.72 11.02 15.48
CA VAL A 104 16.85 10.25 14.60
C VAL A 104 15.41 10.47 15.05
N GLU A 105 14.67 11.21 14.26
CA GLU A 105 13.25 11.52 14.52
C GLU A 105 12.37 10.43 13.91
N GLU A 106 11.42 9.95 14.70
CA GLU A 106 10.37 9.08 14.18
C GLU A 106 9.37 9.88 13.33
N PRO A 107 8.71 9.22 12.39
CA PRO A 107 7.59 9.83 11.69
C PRO A 107 6.53 10.33 12.66
N VAL A 108 5.90 11.44 12.32
CA VAL A 108 4.81 12.05 13.10
C VAL A 108 3.68 11.03 13.34
N ASP A 109 2.97 11.20 14.46
CA ASP A 109 1.85 10.35 14.88
C ASP A 109 0.92 10.00 13.70
N LYS A 110 0.75 8.72 13.48
CA LYS A 110 -0.07 8.14 12.40
C LYS A 110 -1.52 8.63 12.41
N ARG A 111 -2.06 9.09 13.55
CA ARG A 111 -3.42 9.66 13.65
C ARG A 111 -3.55 10.97 12.89
N ASP A 112 -2.48 11.75 12.79
CA ASP A 112 -2.47 13.03 12.10
C ASP A 112 -2.09 12.91 10.63
N CYS A 113 -1.25 11.92 10.28
CA CYS A 113 -0.66 11.76 8.96
C CYS A 113 -0.68 10.32 8.46
N TYR A 114 -1.68 9.55 8.80
CA TYR A 114 -1.71 8.09 8.76
C TYR A 114 -1.18 7.43 7.47
N PHE A 115 -1.23 8.00 6.34
CA PHE A 115 -0.66 7.45 5.11
C PHE A 115 0.05 8.50 4.27
N ASP A 116 0.32 9.68 4.86
CA ASP A 116 0.86 10.76 4.04
C ASP A 116 1.48 11.89 4.87
N HIS A 117 2.79 11.99 4.85
CA HIS A 117 3.52 13.13 5.40
C HIS A 117 3.42 14.38 4.52
N PHE A 118 2.96 14.24 3.27
CA PHE A 118 2.98 15.27 2.25
C PHE A 118 1.56 15.75 1.90
N ARG A 119 0.74 16.05 2.90
CA ARG A 119 -0.68 16.41 2.76
C ARG A 119 -0.96 17.53 1.75
N LYS A 120 -0.06 18.49 1.63
CA LYS A 120 -0.24 19.64 0.72
C LYS A 120 -0.03 19.28 -0.74
N ASN A 121 0.75 18.26 -1.05
CA ASN A 121 0.92 17.77 -2.41
C ASN A 121 -0.32 16.96 -2.80
N LYS A 122 -0.87 17.19 -3.99
CA LYS A 122 -2.09 16.52 -4.46
C LYS A 122 -1.78 15.23 -5.22
N VAL A 123 -0.61 15.14 -5.83
CA VAL A 123 -0.19 14.04 -6.68
C VAL A 123 0.68 13.04 -5.91
N PHE A 124 1.69 13.54 -5.21
CA PHE A 124 2.66 12.71 -4.50
C PHE A 124 2.36 12.64 -3.00
N GLY A 125 2.66 11.50 -2.40
CA GLY A 125 2.47 11.25 -0.99
C GLY A 125 3.33 10.11 -0.46
N GLY A 126 3.17 9.79 0.80
CA GLY A 126 3.82 8.65 1.46
C GLY A 126 4.30 8.96 2.87
N LEU A 127 4.92 7.96 3.45
CA LEU A 127 5.55 8.01 4.77
C LEU A 127 7.06 7.84 4.59
N VAL A 128 7.81 8.63 5.33
CA VAL A 128 9.27 8.51 5.47
C VAL A 128 9.54 7.65 6.70
N ASP A 129 10.46 6.72 6.64
CA ASP A 129 10.75 5.83 7.79
C ASP A 129 11.38 6.61 8.94
N GLY A 130 12.11 7.68 8.65
CA GLY A 130 12.65 8.58 9.66
C GLY A 130 13.28 9.84 9.07
N PHE A 131 13.59 10.79 9.96
CA PHE A 131 14.40 11.96 9.63
C PHE A 131 15.64 11.99 10.52
N ILE A 132 16.77 12.36 9.91
CA ILE A 132 17.99 12.68 10.67
C ILE A 132 18.07 14.19 10.79
N THR A 133 18.16 14.68 12.02
CA THR A 133 18.33 16.10 12.34
C THR A 133 19.73 16.34 12.86
N VAL A 134 20.35 17.42 12.40
CA VAL A 134 21.66 17.90 12.85
C VAL A 134 21.47 19.33 13.34
N LYS A 135 21.90 19.60 14.56
CA LYS A 135 21.73 20.92 15.22
C LYS A 135 20.27 21.41 15.17
N GLY A 136 19.31 20.50 15.39
CA GLY A 136 17.89 20.81 15.42
C GLY A 136 17.25 21.09 14.07
N ARG A 137 17.92 20.85 12.94
CA ARG A 137 17.39 21.00 11.58
C ARG A 137 17.39 19.66 10.86
N ARG A 138 16.32 19.35 10.13
CA ARG A 138 16.28 18.17 9.26
C ARG A 138 17.41 18.25 8.24
N TYR A 139 18.20 17.20 8.17
CA TYR A 139 19.40 17.12 7.35
C TYR A 139 19.30 16.04 6.27
N ALA A 140 18.75 14.87 6.64
CA ALA A 140 18.56 13.76 5.73
C ALA A 140 17.23 13.04 6.02
N ILE A 141 16.69 12.34 5.03
CA ILE A 141 15.72 11.28 5.29
C ILE A 141 16.47 10.01 5.68
N LEU A 142 15.83 9.19 6.52
CA LEU A 142 16.25 7.83 6.81
C LEU A 142 15.27 6.90 6.11
N GLU A 143 15.78 6.07 5.21
CA GLU A 143 15.04 5.04 4.49
C GLU A 143 15.53 3.68 4.95
N ILE A 144 14.65 2.86 5.51
CA ILE A 144 14.98 1.55 6.06
C ILE A 144 14.55 0.47 5.10
N LYS A 145 15.43 -0.50 4.85
CA LYS A 145 15.15 -1.64 3.97
C LYS A 145 15.53 -2.94 4.62
N THR A 146 14.70 -3.94 4.44
CA THR A 146 14.98 -5.35 4.79
C THR A 146 15.10 -6.16 3.51
N THR A 147 16.08 -7.04 3.43
CA THR A 147 16.28 -7.90 2.28
C THR A 147 17.08 -9.15 2.65
N SER A 148 16.81 -10.27 1.99
CA SER A 148 17.70 -11.45 2.00
C SER A 148 18.77 -11.38 0.90
N ASN A 149 18.58 -10.51 -0.09
CA ASN A 149 19.48 -10.44 -1.25
C ASN A 149 20.55 -9.36 -1.07
N ARG A 150 21.63 -9.77 -0.43
CA ARG A 150 22.78 -8.89 -0.18
C ARG A 150 23.43 -8.41 -1.49
N SER A 151 23.45 -9.24 -2.53
CA SER A 151 24.10 -8.91 -3.81
C SER A 151 23.45 -7.72 -4.54
N ASP A 152 22.20 -7.36 -4.23
CA ASP A 152 21.57 -6.19 -4.83
C ASP A 152 22.20 -4.86 -4.36
N TRP A 153 22.89 -4.89 -3.22
CA TRP A 153 23.51 -3.72 -2.58
C TRP A 153 25.01 -3.61 -2.82
N PHE A 154 25.59 -4.49 -3.63
CA PHE A 154 27.01 -4.48 -3.99
C PHE A 154 27.15 -4.71 -5.50
N ASP A 155 28.14 -4.07 -6.11
CA ASP A 155 28.54 -4.37 -7.48
C ASP A 155 29.49 -5.58 -7.56
N GLU A 156 29.95 -5.92 -8.77
CA GLU A 156 30.85 -7.05 -8.98
C GLU A 156 32.23 -6.85 -8.34
N GLU A 157 32.65 -5.60 -8.12
CA GLU A 157 33.89 -5.23 -7.44
C GLU A 157 33.72 -5.16 -5.91
N GLY A 158 32.49 -5.32 -5.39
CA GLY A 158 32.17 -5.25 -3.98
C GLY A 158 31.95 -3.82 -3.45
N ASN A 159 31.84 -2.82 -4.32
CA ASN A 159 31.45 -1.48 -3.91
C ASN A 159 29.95 -1.41 -3.63
N HIS A 160 29.56 -0.50 -2.76
CA HIS A 160 28.16 -0.31 -2.45
C HIS A 160 27.39 0.28 -3.64
N ARG A 161 26.23 -0.29 -3.92
CA ARG A 161 25.25 0.25 -4.85
C ARG A 161 23.88 0.30 -4.22
N ILE A 162 23.02 1.17 -4.70
CA ILE A 162 21.63 1.22 -4.24
C ILE A 162 20.75 0.74 -5.39
N PRO A 163 19.85 -0.25 -5.15
CA PRO A 163 18.87 -0.67 -6.15
C PRO A 163 18.05 0.54 -6.63
N GLU A 164 17.91 0.67 -7.95
CA GLU A 164 17.32 1.86 -8.58
C GLU A 164 15.94 2.21 -8.00
N GLY A 165 15.09 1.21 -7.77
CA GLY A 165 13.76 1.42 -7.22
C GLY A 165 13.77 2.08 -5.85
N TYR A 166 14.63 1.63 -4.96
CA TYR A 166 14.79 2.23 -3.63
C TYR A 166 15.37 3.64 -3.71
N TYR A 167 16.31 3.85 -4.63
CA TYR A 167 16.90 5.17 -4.79
C TYR A 167 15.89 6.20 -5.33
N LEU A 168 15.07 5.82 -6.31
CA LEU A 168 13.99 6.69 -6.82
C LEU A 168 12.93 6.98 -5.75
N GLN A 169 12.51 5.95 -4.99
CA GLN A 169 11.59 6.11 -3.86
C GLN A 169 12.12 7.12 -2.84
N ALA A 170 13.34 6.92 -2.37
CA ALA A 170 13.97 7.77 -1.37
C ALA A 170 14.23 9.18 -1.92
N SER A 171 14.61 9.31 -3.20
CA SER A 171 14.80 10.61 -3.85
C SER A 171 13.47 11.39 -3.95
N LEU A 172 12.35 10.70 -4.22
CA LEU A 172 11.02 11.33 -4.18
C LEU A 172 10.73 11.89 -2.78
N TYR A 173 10.95 11.12 -1.74
CA TYR A 173 10.70 11.57 -0.37
C TYR A 173 11.65 12.70 0.07
N ALA A 174 12.91 12.64 -0.31
CA ALA A 174 13.88 13.73 -0.07
C ALA A 174 13.43 15.02 -0.79
N GLN A 175 13.05 14.93 -2.06
CA GLN A 175 12.54 16.06 -2.84
C GLN A 175 11.27 16.66 -2.21
N LEU A 176 10.30 15.84 -1.82
CA LEU A 176 9.08 16.30 -1.16
C LEU A 176 9.33 16.90 0.23
N SER A 177 10.40 16.48 0.90
CA SER A 177 10.84 17.01 2.21
C SER A 177 11.69 18.27 2.10
N GLY A 178 12.12 18.65 0.89
CA GLY A 178 13.07 19.74 0.67
C GLY A 178 14.48 19.43 1.19
N LEU A 179 14.87 18.16 1.16
CA LEU A 179 16.18 17.66 1.60
C LEU A 179 16.97 17.13 0.41
N ASP A 180 18.30 17.17 0.53
CA ASP A 180 19.20 16.68 -0.51
C ASP A 180 19.89 15.37 -0.14
N ARG A 181 19.96 15.03 1.16
CA ARG A 181 20.66 13.84 1.66
C ARG A 181 19.67 12.73 2.02
N ILE A 182 20.09 11.50 1.74
CA ILE A 182 19.39 10.25 2.06
C ILE A 182 20.36 9.37 2.82
N VAL A 183 19.88 8.76 3.90
CA VAL A 183 20.56 7.67 4.58
C VAL A 183 19.73 6.41 4.40
N PHE A 184 20.32 5.41 3.75
CA PHE A 184 19.78 4.05 3.74
C PHE A 184 20.31 3.28 4.95
N ALA A 185 19.39 2.63 5.67
CA ALA A 185 19.70 1.66 6.72
C ALA A 185 19.14 0.30 6.30
N VAL A 186 20.01 -0.62 5.93
CA VAL A 186 19.63 -1.91 5.35
C VAL A 186 19.88 -3.01 6.34
N ALA A 187 18.88 -3.84 6.60
CA ALA A 187 19.00 -5.08 7.35
C ALA A 187 19.02 -6.27 6.38
N PHE A 188 20.07 -7.07 6.45
CA PHE A 188 20.19 -8.33 5.70
C PHE A 188 19.64 -9.46 6.55
N LEU A 189 18.45 -9.96 6.19
CA LEU A 189 17.74 -10.99 6.94
C LEU A 189 18.05 -12.38 6.39
N GLU A 190 18.23 -13.32 7.29
CA GLU A 190 18.33 -14.75 6.98
C GLU A 190 16.97 -15.45 7.15
N GLY A 191 16.87 -16.72 6.81
CA GLY A 191 15.64 -17.49 6.92
C GLY A 191 15.05 -17.50 8.33
N SER A 192 15.89 -17.62 9.37
CA SER A 192 15.48 -17.56 10.78
C SER A 192 14.91 -16.20 11.20
N ASP A 193 15.37 -15.10 10.58
CA ASP A 193 14.87 -13.76 10.88
C ASP A 193 13.45 -13.55 10.33
N TYR A 194 13.12 -14.20 9.21
CA TYR A 194 11.75 -14.20 8.68
C TYR A 194 10.78 -15.05 9.51
N GLU A 195 11.29 -16.09 10.17
CA GLU A 195 10.49 -16.91 11.08
C GLU A 195 10.25 -16.23 12.44
N ASN A 196 11.21 -15.42 12.90
CA ASN A 196 11.13 -14.70 14.17
C ASN A 196 11.77 -13.30 14.08
N PRO A 197 11.14 -12.37 13.35
CA PRO A 197 11.71 -11.05 13.10
C PRO A 197 11.86 -10.18 14.36
N GLU A 198 11.12 -10.45 15.42
CA GLU A 198 11.26 -9.78 16.72
C GLU A 198 12.60 -10.07 17.41
N ALA A 199 13.23 -11.21 17.08
CA ALA A 199 14.54 -11.60 17.63
C ALA A 199 15.72 -11.05 16.80
N PHE A 200 15.46 -10.31 15.72
CA PHE A 200 16.53 -9.72 14.91
C PHE A 200 17.35 -8.74 15.74
N VAL A 201 18.67 -8.93 15.73
CA VAL A 201 19.63 -8.05 16.40
C VAL A 201 20.57 -7.45 15.35
N PRO A 202 20.52 -6.13 15.11
CA PRO A 202 21.43 -5.45 14.20
C PRO A 202 22.88 -5.57 14.65
N ARG A 203 23.79 -5.86 13.72
CA ARG A 203 25.25 -5.97 13.88
C ARG A 203 25.95 -5.50 12.60
N ASP A 204 27.23 -5.24 12.68
CA ASP A 204 28.05 -4.78 11.53
C ASP A 204 28.04 -5.79 10.36
N ASP A 205 27.89 -7.09 10.64
CA ASP A 205 27.89 -8.14 9.62
C ASP A 205 26.53 -8.34 8.93
N ASN A 206 25.42 -7.87 9.52
CA ASN A 206 24.09 -8.01 8.98
C ASN A 206 23.38 -6.67 8.70
N THR A 207 24.08 -5.55 8.80
CA THR A 207 23.54 -4.23 8.47
C THR A 207 24.44 -3.48 7.48
N LEU A 208 23.86 -2.50 6.79
CA LEU A 208 24.58 -1.58 5.92
C LEU A 208 23.96 -0.19 6.07
N PHE A 209 24.83 0.81 6.29
CA PHE A 209 24.43 2.22 6.30
C PHE A 209 25.14 2.96 5.17
N LEU A 210 24.37 3.67 4.36
CA LEU A 210 24.88 4.45 3.23
C LEU A 210 24.27 5.85 3.23
N ALA A 211 25.10 6.88 3.16
CA ALA A 211 24.63 8.24 2.93
C ALA A 211 24.91 8.64 1.48
N VAL A 212 23.90 9.16 0.80
CA VAL A 212 23.98 9.60 -0.59
C VAL A 212 23.19 10.89 -0.80
N ASP A 213 23.52 11.62 -1.85
CA ASP A 213 22.66 12.71 -2.32
C ASP A 213 21.46 12.16 -3.08
N LYS A 214 20.30 12.84 -3.02
CA LYS A 214 19.17 12.45 -3.83
C LYS A 214 19.51 12.55 -5.32
N LYS A 215 18.89 11.70 -6.12
CA LYS A 215 18.91 11.86 -7.58
C LYS A 215 18.09 13.08 -7.99
N ASP A 216 18.51 13.72 -9.08
CA ASP A 216 17.59 14.61 -9.80
C ASP A 216 16.55 13.74 -10.50
N ILE A 217 15.30 13.91 -10.08
CA ILE A 217 14.11 13.18 -10.58
C ILE A 217 13.06 14.15 -11.14
N THR A 218 13.51 15.32 -11.57
CA THR A 218 12.60 16.38 -12.07
C THR A 218 11.79 15.89 -13.26
N GLU A 219 12.41 15.18 -14.19
CA GLU A 219 11.74 14.64 -15.38
C GLU A 219 10.76 13.52 -15.01
N GLU A 220 11.16 12.62 -14.12
CA GLU A 220 10.33 11.54 -13.62
C GLU A 220 9.08 12.08 -12.88
N MET A 221 9.25 13.11 -12.07
CA MET A 221 8.13 13.74 -11.38
C MET A 221 7.19 14.44 -12.36
N ALA A 222 7.71 15.16 -13.33
CA ALA A 222 6.90 15.80 -14.37
C ALA A 222 6.09 14.77 -15.17
N PHE A 223 6.72 13.65 -15.57
CA PHE A 223 6.04 12.54 -16.21
C PHE A 223 4.92 11.97 -15.33
N ALA A 224 5.20 11.72 -14.07
CA ALA A 224 4.23 11.15 -13.13
C ALA A 224 3.05 12.10 -12.85
N GLU A 225 3.27 13.43 -12.84
CA GLU A 225 2.20 14.43 -12.74
C GLU A 225 1.30 14.43 -13.98
N GLU A 226 1.89 14.33 -15.18
CA GLU A 226 1.13 14.22 -16.42
C GLU A 226 0.34 12.91 -16.48
N TRP A 227 0.99 11.79 -16.10
CA TRP A 227 0.35 10.49 -15.98
C TRP A 227 -0.85 10.54 -15.01
N PHE A 228 -0.68 11.17 -13.82
CA PHE A 228 -1.75 11.30 -12.84
C PHE A 228 -2.94 12.10 -13.40
N ARG A 229 -2.66 13.22 -14.05
CA ARG A 229 -3.69 14.05 -14.69
C ARG A 229 -4.42 13.30 -15.78
N LYS A 230 -3.68 12.56 -16.62
CA LYS A 230 -4.27 11.81 -17.72
C LYS A 230 -5.19 10.68 -17.24
N TYR A 231 -4.75 9.92 -16.27
CA TYR A 231 -5.42 8.68 -15.89
C TYR A 231 -6.29 8.85 -14.63
N ILE A 232 -5.76 9.43 -13.57
CA ILE A 232 -6.49 9.54 -12.31
C ILE A 232 -7.54 10.65 -12.37
N ASP A 233 -7.14 11.87 -12.74
CA ASP A 233 -8.11 12.96 -12.94
C ASP A 233 -9.02 12.70 -14.16
N GLY A 234 -8.56 11.92 -15.13
CA GLY A 234 -9.34 11.47 -16.29
C GLY A 234 -10.35 10.37 -16.01
N GLY A 235 -10.27 9.70 -14.85
CA GLY A 235 -11.21 8.65 -14.46
C GLY A 235 -11.07 7.34 -15.25
N VAL A 236 -9.88 7.08 -15.83
CA VAL A 236 -9.60 5.88 -16.63
C VAL A 236 -8.17 5.41 -16.40
N THR A 237 -7.97 4.10 -16.29
CA THR A 237 -6.62 3.53 -16.10
C THR A 237 -5.81 3.54 -17.40
N PRO A 238 -4.47 3.36 -17.34
CA PRO A 238 -3.72 2.81 -18.47
C PRO A 238 -4.31 1.49 -18.95
N GLU A 239 -3.94 1.07 -20.15
CA GLU A 239 -4.30 -0.24 -20.67
C GLU A 239 -3.59 -1.33 -19.87
N TRP A 240 -4.34 -2.35 -19.42
CA TRP A 240 -3.70 -3.50 -18.78
C TRP A 240 -3.02 -4.42 -19.77
N THR A 241 -2.00 -5.11 -19.31
CA THR A 241 -1.24 -6.11 -20.07
C THR A 241 -1.67 -7.54 -19.67
N ASP A 242 -1.14 -8.54 -20.34
CA ASP A 242 -1.40 -9.93 -19.99
C ASP A 242 -0.84 -10.30 -18.59
N ALA A 243 0.15 -9.56 -18.11
CA ALA A 243 0.65 -9.69 -16.75
C ALA A 243 -0.38 -9.32 -15.67
N ASP A 244 -1.39 -8.50 -16.04
CA ASP A 244 -2.47 -8.06 -15.15
C ASP A 244 -3.69 -8.98 -15.18
N ALA A 245 -3.69 -10.06 -15.98
CA ALA A 245 -4.84 -10.94 -16.19
C ALA A 245 -5.45 -11.44 -14.88
N GLY A 246 -4.62 -11.85 -13.93
CA GLY A 246 -5.09 -12.29 -12.61
C GLY A 246 -5.84 -11.21 -11.81
N LEU A 247 -5.44 -9.94 -11.96
CA LEU A 247 -6.18 -8.82 -11.36
C LEU A 247 -7.51 -8.58 -12.09
N ILE A 248 -7.51 -8.67 -13.41
CA ILE A 248 -8.74 -8.53 -14.20
C ILE A 248 -9.74 -9.63 -13.85
N ASP A 249 -9.30 -10.88 -13.69
CA ASP A 249 -10.14 -11.97 -13.22
C ASP A 249 -10.77 -11.67 -11.86
N VAL A 250 -10.02 -11.05 -10.95
CA VAL A 250 -10.56 -10.62 -9.64
C VAL A 250 -11.55 -9.46 -9.79
N LEU A 251 -11.24 -8.47 -10.63
CA LEU A 251 -12.09 -7.30 -10.83
C LEU A 251 -13.41 -7.65 -11.56
N THR A 252 -13.37 -8.61 -12.47
CA THR A 252 -14.54 -9.06 -13.23
C THR A 252 -15.35 -10.14 -12.53
N SER A 253 -14.70 -10.94 -11.66
CA SER A 253 -15.40 -12.01 -10.97
C SER A 253 -16.43 -11.46 -9.97
N GLU A 254 -17.68 -11.79 -10.17
CA GLU A 254 -18.66 -11.77 -9.08
C GLU A 254 -18.30 -12.91 -8.12
N ARG A 255 -17.53 -12.62 -7.09
CA ARG A 255 -17.26 -13.63 -6.06
C ARG A 255 -18.53 -13.87 -5.27
N ILE A 256 -19.27 -14.88 -5.68
CA ILE A 256 -20.31 -15.50 -4.86
C ILE A 256 -19.57 -16.46 -3.93
N LYS A 257 -19.36 -16.08 -2.67
CA LYS A 257 -18.98 -17.02 -1.62
C LYS A 257 -20.22 -17.53 -0.95
N GLU A 258 -20.21 -18.82 -0.60
CA GLU A 258 -21.26 -19.37 0.26
C GLU A 258 -21.28 -18.60 1.59
N MET A 259 -22.47 -18.14 1.96
CA MET A 259 -22.71 -17.47 3.22
C MET A 259 -22.47 -18.45 4.37
N PRO A 260 -21.86 -18.03 5.50
CA PRO A 260 -21.83 -18.85 6.70
C PRO A 260 -23.24 -19.34 7.06
N GLY A 261 -23.36 -20.59 7.52
CA GLY A 261 -24.67 -21.24 7.74
C GLY A 261 -25.65 -20.42 8.56
N ASP A 262 -25.16 -19.73 9.60
CA ASP A 262 -25.99 -18.88 10.46
C ASP A 262 -26.54 -17.65 9.73
N ALA A 263 -25.74 -17.04 8.86
CA ALA A 263 -26.15 -15.91 8.05
C ALA A 263 -27.14 -16.32 6.97
N MET A 264 -26.99 -17.52 6.39
CA MET A 264 -27.99 -18.07 5.44
C MET A 264 -29.32 -18.32 6.11
N LEU A 265 -29.34 -18.77 7.36
CA LEU A 265 -30.57 -18.93 8.12
C LEU A 265 -31.32 -17.60 8.36
N LEU A 266 -30.56 -16.56 8.72
CA LEU A 266 -31.08 -15.19 8.87
C LEU A 266 -31.60 -14.64 7.54
N PHE A 267 -30.88 -14.87 6.45
CA PHE A 267 -31.33 -14.44 5.13
C PHE A 267 -32.59 -15.12 4.66
N LYS A 268 -32.70 -16.45 4.85
CA LYS A 268 -33.93 -17.22 4.58
C LYS A 268 -35.12 -16.70 5.40
N LYS A 269 -34.88 -16.38 6.67
CA LYS A 269 -35.91 -15.79 7.54
C LYS A 269 -36.34 -14.42 7.04
N TYR A 270 -35.39 -13.58 6.67
CA TYR A 270 -35.64 -12.26 6.08
C TYR A 270 -36.49 -12.37 4.81
N VAL A 271 -36.07 -13.19 3.84
CA VAL A 271 -36.79 -13.41 2.59
C VAL A 271 -38.22 -13.91 2.82
N LYS A 272 -38.41 -14.79 3.79
CA LYS A 272 -39.76 -15.35 4.12
C LYS A 272 -40.72 -14.28 4.65
N HIS A 273 -40.24 -13.26 5.32
CA HIS A 273 -41.03 -12.25 6.01
C HIS A 273 -40.94 -10.85 5.40
N MET A 274 -40.13 -10.65 4.34
CA MET A 274 -39.88 -9.33 3.73
C MET A 274 -41.15 -8.65 3.16
N ASP A 275 -42.18 -9.44 2.84
CA ASP A 275 -43.48 -8.96 2.33
C ASP A 275 -44.55 -8.94 3.43
N SER A 276 -44.20 -9.13 4.70
CA SER A 276 -45.10 -9.10 5.86
C SER A 276 -44.96 -7.78 6.64
N ASP A 277 -45.93 -7.55 7.55
CA ASP A 277 -45.91 -6.39 8.46
C ASP A 277 -44.98 -6.61 9.69
N GLU A 278 -44.14 -7.66 9.70
CA GLU A 278 -43.20 -7.93 10.78
C GLU A 278 -42.04 -6.93 10.77
N ASP A 279 -41.59 -6.51 11.95
CA ASP A 279 -40.40 -5.72 12.09
C ASP A 279 -39.15 -6.59 11.90
N LEU A 280 -38.41 -6.34 10.81
CA LEU A 280 -37.23 -7.09 10.42
C LEU A 280 -35.90 -6.35 10.77
N SER A 281 -35.97 -5.25 11.52
CA SER A 281 -34.81 -4.37 11.84
C SER A 281 -33.67 -5.14 12.46
N ASP A 282 -33.93 -6.07 13.39
CA ASP A 282 -32.90 -6.88 14.03
C ASP A 282 -32.23 -7.86 13.06
N ILE A 283 -33.01 -8.42 12.14
CA ILE A 283 -32.47 -9.32 11.11
C ILE A 283 -31.62 -8.54 10.11
N GLU A 284 -32.10 -7.38 9.68
CA GLU A 284 -31.35 -6.49 8.78
C GLU A 284 -30.03 -6.03 9.42
N TYR A 285 -30.07 -5.65 10.69
CA TYR A 285 -28.87 -5.25 11.42
C TYR A 285 -27.84 -6.38 11.47
N ASN A 286 -28.27 -7.59 11.87
CA ASN A 286 -27.37 -8.74 11.96
C ASN A 286 -26.82 -9.17 10.58
N LEU A 287 -27.65 -9.15 9.53
CA LEU A 287 -27.21 -9.42 8.16
C LEU A 287 -26.20 -8.39 7.70
N LYS A 288 -26.41 -7.11 8.02
CA LYS A 288 -25.49 -6.03 7.68
C LYS A 288 -24.14 -6.20 8.37
N GLU A 289 -24.11 -6.55 9.66
CA GLU A 289 -22.88 -6.85 10.41
C GLU A 289 -22.11 -8.03 9.80
N ILE A 290 -22.81 -9.14 9.51
CA ILE A 290 -22.20 -10.32 8.91
C ILE A 290 -21.68 -10.02 7.49
N MET A 291 -22.46 -9.32 6.67
CA MET A 291 -22.03 -8.94 5.32
C MET A 291 -20.90 -7.93 5.34
N SER A 292 -20.86 -7.02 6.31
CA SER A 292 -19.74 -6.09 6.50
C SER A 292 -18.47 -6.84 6.88
N SER A 293 -18.57 -7.82 7.76
CA SER A 293 -17.44 -8.70 8.12
C SER A 293 -17.01 -9.57 6.93
N ALA A 294 -17.97 -10.13 6.18
CA ALA A 294 -17.71 -10.94 5.00
C ALA A 294 -17.16 -10.11 3.81
N ALA A 295 -17.52 -8.83 3.72
CA ALA A 295 -16.97 -7.93 2.70
C ALA A 295 -15.46 -7.71 2.88
N VAL A 296 -14.96 -7.77 4.12
CA VAL A 296 -13.51 -7.80 4.39
C VAL A 296 -12.86 -9.04 3.76
N ASP A 297 -13.59 -10.15 3.71
CA ASP A 297 -13.15 -11.39 3.04
C ASP A 297 -13.48 -11.43 1.52
N GLY A 298 -14.01 -10.34 0.98
CA GLY A 298 -14.32 -10.19 -0.45
C GLY A 298 -15.71 -10.73 -0.85
N VAL A 299 -16.63 -10.98 0.11
CA VAL A 299 -18.02 -11.34 -0.17
C VAL A 299 -18.85 -10.07 -0.25
N SER A 300 -19.26 -9.67 -1.46
CA SER A 300 -20.13 -8.50 -1.67
C SER A 300 -21.57 -8.88 -2.02
N LYS A 301 -21.81 -10.15 -2.36
CA LYS A 301 -23.10 -10.61 -2.87
C LYS A 301 -23.33 -12.08 -2.49
N VAL A 302 -24.54 -12.42 -2.11
CA VAL A 302 -24.98 -13.80 -1.86
C VAL A 302 -26.28 -14.06 -2.58
N VAL A 303 -26.42 -15.23 -3.17
CA VAL A 303 -27.62 -15.64 -3.92
C VAL A 303 -28.28 -16.79 -3.20
N TYR A 304 -29.61 -16.74 -3.11
CA TYR A 304 -30.45 -17.79 -2.57
C TYR A 304 -31.63 -18.02 -3.49
N GLU A 305 -31.90 -19.27 -3.84
CA GLU A 305 -33.07 -19.68 -4.63
C GLU A 305 -34.15 -20.33 -3.76
N GLN A 306 -35.37 -19.88 -3.92
CA GLN A 306 -36.54 -20.48 -3.31
C GLN A 306 -37.73 -20.41 -4.27
N ASP A 307 -38.40 -21.55 -4.51
CA ASP A 307 -39.62 -21.68 -5.32
C ASP A 307 -39.50 -21.08 -6.74
N GLY A 308 -38.30 -21.21 -7.34
CA GLY A 308 -37.97 -20.67 -8.68
C GLY A 308 -37.72 -19.16 -8.71
N VAL A 309 -37.62 -18.54 -7.56
CA VAL A 309 -37.26 -17.12 -7.43
C VAL A 309 -35.85 -16.99 -6.86
N THR A 310 -35.03 -16.18 -7.51
CA THR A 310 -33.66 -15.88 -7.08
C THR A 310 -33.64 -14.60 -6.25
N PHE A 311 -33.19 -14.72 -5.02
CA PHE A 311 -32.97 -13.60 -4.11
C PHE A 311 -31.47 -13.29 -4.05
N THR A 312 -31.13 -12.03 -4.21
CA THR A 312 -29.75 -11.57 -4.11
C THR A 312 -29.62 -10.61 -2.95
N LEU A 313 -28.74 -10.93 -2.00
CA LEU A 313 -28.34 -10.06 -0.92
C LEU A 313 -27.01 -9.42 -1.30
N SER A 314 -26.93 -8.09 -1.30
CA SER A 314 -25.71 -7.35 -1.54
C SER A 314 -25.52 -6.26 -0.50
N LEU A 315 -24.26 -5.95 -0.17
CA LEU A 315 -23.88 -4.82 0.66
C LEU A 315 -23.21 -3.77 -0.22
N ASP A 316 -23.88 -2.63 -0.35
CA ASP A 316 -23.35 -1.46 -1.03
C ASP A 316 -23.34 -0.28 -0.06
N ARG A 317 -22.18 0.33 0.15
CA ARG A 317 -21.99 1.53 1.00
C ARG A 317 -22.70 1.42 2.36
N TYR A 318 -22.56 0.27 3.02
CA TYR A 318 -23.25 -0.06 4.28
C TYR A 318 -24.78 -0.17 4.17
N ARG A 319 -25.31 -0.26 2.97
CA ARG A 319 -26.72 -0.49 2.72
C ARG A 319 -26.93 -1.94 2.30
N LEU A 320 -27.71 -2.65 3.09
CA LEU A 320 -28.20 -3.99 2.72
C LEU A 320 -29.27 -3.83 1.64
N THR A 321 -29.14 -4.55 0.55
CA THR A 321 -30.11 -4.56 -0.54
C THR A 321 -30.48 -6.00 -0.86
N VAL A 322 -31.77 -6.31 -0.88
CA VAL A 322 -32.28 -7.58 -1.35
C VAL A 322 -33.03 -7.35 -2.65
N THR A 323 -32.63 -8.03 -3.70
CA THR A 323 -33.32 -8.00 -4.99
C THR A 323 -33.94 -9.36 -5.27
N ARG A 324 -35.12 -9.34 -5.88
CA ARG A 324 -35.87 -10.51 -6.29
C ARG A 324 -35.92 -10.55 -7.81
N ASN A 325 -35.37 -11.58 -8.44
CA ASN A 325 -35.36 -11.78 -9.88
C ASN A 325 -36.18 -13.01 -10.24
#